data_14c6344a53317169e079d0736aed43fc
#
_entry.id   14c6344a53317169e079d0736aed43fc
#
_cell.length_a   1.000
_cell.length_b   1.000
_cell.length_c   1.000
_cell.angle_alpha   90.00
_cell.angle_beta   90.00
_cell.angle_gamma   90.00
#
_symmetry.space_group_name_H-M   'P 1'
#
loop_
_entity.id
_entity.type
_entity.pdbx_description
1 polymer ?
#
loop_
_entity_poly.entity_id
_entity_poly.type
_entity_poly.pdbx_seq_one_letter_code
_entity_poly.pdbx_strand_id
1 'polypeptide(L)' 'PQHRLVSDLRPGDKGTIVAVKNTSVPFLQYLDKLGLTLGTRLEVLDKILFDNSLEIKVNELSKHLISVEVSRNLYVAE' A
#
# COMPACT_ATOMS: atom_id res chain seq x y z
N PRO A 1 -12.71 10.72 -9.40
CA PRO A 1 -12.30 9.66 -8.47
C PRO A 1 -11.44 10.22 -7.38
N GLN A 2 -11.68 9.73 -6.18
CA GLN A 2 -10.94 10.20 -5.02
C GLN A 2 -9.78 9.27 -4.74
N HIS A 3 -8.66 9.88 -4.40
CA HIS A 3 -7.51 9.13 -3.92
C HIS A 3 -7.64 8.90 -2.43
N ARG A 4 -7.28 7.69 -2.00
CA ARG A 4 -7.31 7.32 -0.59
C ARG A 4 -5.93 6.86 -0.18
N LEU A 5 -5.57 7.12 1.08
CA LEU A 5 -4.35 6.54 1.62
C LEU A 5 -4.56 5.05 1.85
N VAL A 6 -3.54 4.26 1.57
CA VAL A 6 -3.60 2.82 1.81
C VAL A 6 -3.90 2.54 3.28
N SER A 7 -3.36 3.38 4.20
CA SER A 7 -3.61 3.22 5.63
C SER A 7 -5.08 3.37 6.02
N ASP A 8 -5.90 3.98 5.16
CA ASP A 8 -7.33 4.16 5.43
C ASP A 8 -8.18 3.03 4.87
N LEU A 9 -7.56 2.09 4.16
CA LEU A 9 -8.29 0.96 3.58
C LEU A 9 -8.60 -0.07 4.65
N ARG A 10 -9.64 -0.85 4.39
CA ARG A 10 -10.08 -1.95 5.25
C ARG A 10 -9.88 -3.27 4.53
N PRO A 11 -9.85 -4.39 5.27
CA PRO A 11 -9.82 -5.71 4.61
C PRO A 11 -10.91 -5.81 3.56
N GLY A 12 -10.52 -6.29 2.38
CA GLY A 12 -11.40 -6.39 1.22
C GLY A 12 -11.31 -5.21 0.25
N ASP A 13 -10.77 -4.08 0.68
CA ASP A 13 -10.61 -2.93 -0.20
C ASP A 13 -9.46 -3.18 -1.17
N LYS A 14 -9.62 -2.66 -2.38
CA LYS A 14 -8.66 -2.79 -3.47
C LYS A 14 -8.37 -1.41 -4.05
N GLY A 15 -7.22 -1.29 -4.68
CA GLY A 15 -6.90 -0.06 -5.38
C GLY A 15 -5.62 -0.19 -6.18
N THR A 16 -5.39 0.81 -7.02
CA THR A 16 -4.18 0.94 -7.82
C THR A 16 -3.37 2.09 -7.25
N ILE A 17 -2.08 1.88 -7.04
CA ILE A 17 -1.19 2.93 -6.53
C ILE A 17 -1.07 4.02 -7.59
N VAL A 18 -1.43 5.24 -7.24
CA VAL A 18 -1.43 6.38 -8.17
C VAL A 18 -0.46 7.48 -7.76
N ALA A 19 -0.03 7.50 -6.50
CA ALA A 19 0.88 8.55 -6.02
C ALA A 19 1.55 8.12 -4.73
N VAL A 20 2.70 8.74 -4.43
CA VAL A 20 3.37 8.58 -3.15
C VAL A 20 3.37 9.93 -2.45
N LYS A 21 3.24 9.90 -1.12
CA LYS A 21 3.26 11.10 -0.31
C LYS A 21 4.69 11.47 0.10
N ASN A 22 5.52 10.48 0.35
CA ASN A 22 6.93 10.65 0.70
C ASN A 22 7.77 10.30 -0.53
N THR A 23 8.60 11.24 -1.00
CA THR A 23 9.42 11.06 -2.20
C THR A 23 10.90 10.93 -1.89
N SER A 24 11.27 10.65 -0.66
CA SER A 24 12.67 10.44 -0.32
C SER A 24 13.23 9.22 -1.06
N VAL A 25 14.51 9.29 -1.42
CA VAL A 25 15.15 8.18 -2.15
C VAL A 25 15.08 6.87 -1.37
N PRO A 26 15.38 6.83 -0.05
CA PRO A 26 15.27 5.57 0.68
C PRO A 26 13.87 4.98 0.65
N PHE A 27 12.83 5.81 0.71
CA PHE A 27 11.46 5.30 0.67
C PHE A 27 11.14 4.71 -0.70
N LEU A 28 11.50 5.42 -1.77
CA LEU A 28 11.24 4.95 -3.13
C LEU A 28 12.00 3.65 -3.42
N GLN A 29 13.23 3.53 -2.94
CA GLN A 29 14.00 2.30 -3.08
C GLN A 29 13.35 1.14 -2.33
N TYR A 30 12.82 1.40 -1.14
CA TYR A 30 12.12 0.38 -0.38
C TYR A 30 10.86 -0.10 -1.09
N LEU A 31 10.10 0.84 -1.67
CA LEU A 31 8.91 0.48 -2.44
C LEU A 31 9.27 -0.39 -3.66
N ASP A 32 10.38 -0.07 -4.33
CA ASP A 32 10.85 -0.91 -5.44
C ASP A 32 11.10 -2.35 -5.00
N LYS A 33 11.73 -2.52 -3.84
CA LYS A 33 11.98 -3.86 -3.30
C LYS A 33 10.70 -4.62 -3.03
N LEU A 34 9.65 -3.94 -2.62
CA LEU A 34 8.36 -4.56 -2.34
C LEU A 34 7.50 -4.73 -3.59
N GLY A 35 7.92 -4.16 -4.72
CA GLY A 35 7.11 -4.17 -5.92
C GLY A 35 5.92 -3.22 -5.87
N LEU A 36 5.97 -2.21 -5.02
CA LEU A 36 4.86 -1.26 -4.81
C LEU A 36 5.15 0.03 -5.57
N THR A 37 5.01 -0.01 -6.88
CA THR A 37 5.27 1.14 -7.74
C THR A 37 3.95 1.70 -8.28
N LEU A 38 4.03 2.85 -8.95
CA LEU A 38 2.84 3.44 -9.57
C LEU A 38 2.24 2.44 -10.55
N GLY A 39 0.93 2.29 -10.51
CA GLY A 39 0.21 1.34 -11.35
C GLY A 39 0.06 -0.04 -10.73
N THR A 40 0.69 -0.34 -9.61
CA THR A 40 0.55 -1.62 -8.93
C THR A 40 -0.84 -1.72 -8.31
N ARG A 41 -1.49 -2.86 -8.52
CA ARG A 41 -2.78 -3.14 -7.87
C ARG A 41 -2.52 -3.86 -6.56
N LEU A 42 -3.26 -3.45 -5.55
CA LEU A 42 -3.19 -4.11 -4.25
C LEU A 42 -4.58 -4.34 -3.69
N GLU A 43 -4.64 -5.32 -2.82
CA GLU A 43 -5.84 -5.63 -2.04
C GLU A 43 -5.43 -5.78 -0.59
N VAL A 44 -6.18 -5.14 0.33
CA VAL A 44 -5.94 -5.32 1.75
C VAL A 44 -6.61 -6.62 2.18
N LEU A 45 -5.82 -7.53 2.73
CA LEU A 45 -6.30 -8.83 3.21
C LEU A 45 -6.63 -8.79 4.70
N ASP A 46 -5.83 -8.07 5.49
CA ASP A 46 -6.00 -8.02 6.93
C ASP A 46 -5.34 -6.77 7.48
N LYS A 47 -5.83 -6.31 8.62
CA LYS A 47 -5.23 -5.21 9.37
C LYS A 47 -4.87 -5.74 10.75
N ILE A 48 -3.58 -5.61 11.10
CA ILE A 48 -3.08 -6.07 12.39
C ILE A 48 -3.32 -4.96 13.40
N LEU A 49 -4.24 -5.19 14.32
CA LEU A 49 -4.68 -4.13 15.23
C LEU A 49 -3.59 -3.67 16.20
N PHE A 50 -2.59 -4.53 16.45
CA PHE A 50 -1.51 -4.19 17.36
C PHE A 50 -0.74 -2.93 16.90
N ASP A 51 -0.42 -2.84 15.62
CA ASP A 51 0.41 -1.76 15.10
C ASP A 51 -0.13 -1.14 13.82
N ASN A 52 -1.35 -1.52 13.41
CA ASN A 52 -2.00 -1.06 12.18
C ASN A 52 -1.23 -1.42 10.91
N SER A 53 -0.34 -2.40 10.97
CA SER A 53 0.25 -2.93 9.75
C SER A 53 -0.83 -3.63 8.92
N LEU A 54 -0.60 -3.70 7.62
CA LEU A 54 -1.56 -4.29 6.69
C LEU A 54 -0.93 -5.47 5.98
N GLU A 55 -1.66 -6.57 5.94
CA GLU A 55 -1.33 -7.65 5.01
C GLU A 55 -2.00 -7.34 3.69
N ILE A 56 -1.22 -7.26 2.63
CA ILE A 56 -1.73 -6.91 1.30
C ILE A 56 -1.35 -7.98 0.29
N LYS A 57 -2.19 -8.10 -0.73
CA LYS A 57 -1.89 -8.91 -1.91
C LYS A 57 -1.53 -7.96 -3.04
N VAL A 58 -0.40 -8.19 -3.69
CA VAL A 58 0.15 -7.32 -4.73
C VAL A 58 -0.03 -7.99 -6.07
N ASN A 59 -0.70 -7.29 -6.99
CA ASN A 59 -0.97 -7.74 -8.35
C ASN A 59 -1.56 -9.17 -8.39
N GLU A 60 -2.31 -9.55 -7.36
CA GLU A 60 -2.95 -10.85 -7.20
C GLU A 60 -1.98 -12.03 -7.16
N LEU A 61 -0.71 -11.77 -6.89
CA LEU A 61 0.32 -12.82 -6.91
C LEU A 61 1.01 -12.99 -5.57
N SER A 62 1.50 -11.93 -4.97
CA SER A 62 2.33 -12.03 -3.78
C SER A 62 1.71 -11.30 -2.60
N LYS A 63 2.02 -11.78 -1.40
CA LYS A 63 1.53 -11.17 -0.16
C LYS A 63 2.68 -10.51 0.56
N HIS A 64 2.40 -9.36 1.14
CA HIS A 64 3.38 -8.61 1.93
C HIS A 64 2.70 -8.04 3.15
N LEU A 65 3.44 -7.96 4.24
CA LEU A 65 3.03 -7.21 5.42
C LEU A 65 3.74 -5.87 5.37
N ILE A 66 2.97 -4.79 5.32
CA ILE A 66 3.55 -3.45 5.26
C ILE A 66 3.21 -2.67 6.52
N SER A 67 4.16 -1.86 6.96
CA SER A 67 3.99 -1.03 8.14
C SER A 67 3.07 0.14 7.85
N VAL A 68 2.57 0.78 8.91
CA VAL A 68 1.79 2.00 8.77
C VAL A 68 2.63 3.12 8.17
N GLU A 69 3.95 3.10 8.39
CA GLU A 69 4.85 4.08 7.80
C GLU A 69 4.83 3.99 6.27
N VAL A 70 4.70 2.79 5.74
CA VAL A 70 4.56 2.61 4.29
C VAL A 70 3.14 2.96 3.85
N SER A 71 2.12 2.39 4.50
CA SER A 71 0.74 2.49 4.03
C SER A 71 0.22 3.93 4.07
N ARG A 72 0.65 4.74 5.03
CA ARG A 72 0.20 6.13 5.13
C ARG A 72 0.88 7.06 4.12
N ASN A 73 1.83 6.56 3.36
CA ASN A 73 2.55 7.33 2.36
C ASN A 73 2.21 6.92 0.93
N LEU A 74 1.21 6.07 0.76
CA LEU A 74 0.76 5.61 -0.56
C LEU A 74 -0.68 6.02 -0.80
N TYR A 75 -0.95 6.59 -1.97
CA TYR A 75 -2.30 6.88 -2.42
C TYR A 75 -2.74 5.85 -3.44
N VAL A 76 -3.99 5.41 -3.32
CA VAL A 76 -4.61 4.51 -4.28
C VAL A 76 -5.89 5.11 -4.81
N ALA A 77 -6.25 4.68 -6.03
CA ALA A 77 -7.55 4.92 -6.64
C ALA A 77 -8.16 3.56 -7.00
N GLU A 78 -9.46 3.52 -6.97
CA GLU A 78 -10.18 2.29 -7.33
C GLU A 78 -10.22 2.06 -8.84
#